data_9077d40d841971c733921921f6cde959
#
_entry.id   9077d40d841971c733921921f6cde959
#
_cell.length_a   1.000
_cell.length_b   1.000
_cell.length_c   1.000
_cell.angle_alpha   90.00
_cell.angle_beta   90.00
_cell.angle_gamma   90.00
#
_symmetry.space_group_name_H-M   'P 1'
#
loop_
_entity.id
_entity.type
_entity.pdbx_description
1 polymer ?
#
loop_
_entity_poly.entity_id
_entity_poly.type
_entity_poly.pdbx_seq_one_letter_code
_entity_poly.pdbx_strand_id
1 'polypeptide(L)'
;GLPVFLSDLTLATALRTAATSALAARRLARQGCRSMALIGAGSQSEFQALAFTHLLGVERLRIFDIDVQAMRKLVDNLGHAGIAAQRITCCTSSAQALEGADIVTTVTAAKRRACVIADADVRPGTHINAVGGDCPGKTELPVELLRRARIFVEFTPQTRVEGELQQLPADAPVTELWQVINGLAPGRGHDTEITLFDSVGFALEDYSALRFMHALAIAQGMGTTVSLIPDLADPKNLFAALRPQASTLRLVA
;
A
#
# COMPACT_ATOMS: atom_id res chain seq x y z
N GLY A 1 21.27 -17.97 -7.36
CA GLY A 1 19.90 -18.34 -7.08
C GLY A 1 19.65 -19.13 -5.80
N LEU A 2 20.51 -19.03 -4.77
CA LEU A 2 20.21 -19.65 -3.48
C LEU A 2 19.30 -18.74 -2.66
N PRO A 3 18.24 -19.28 -2.00
CA PRO A 3 17.42 -18.52 -1.09
C PRO A 3 18.26 -18.10 0.13
N VAL A 4 18.24 -16.82 0.46
CA VAL A 4 19.00 -16.24 1.58
C VAL A 4 18.12 -15.77 2.73
N PHE A 5 16.81 -15.60 2.46
CA PHE A 5 15.85 -15.15 3.45
C PHE A 5 14.44 -15.66 3.10
N LEU A 6 13.74 -16.16 4.10
CA LEU A 6 12.33 -16.58 4.01
C LEU A 6 11.56 -15.88 5.13
N SER A 7 10.46 -15.24 4.79
CA SER A 7 9.61 -14.53 5.74
C SER A 7 8.14 -14.59 5.31
N ASP A 8 7.23 -14.46 6.27
CA ASP A 8 5.83 -14.12 6.01
C ASP A 8 5.71 -12.68 5.55
N LEU A 9 4.83 -12.41 4.59
CA LEU A 9 4.62 -11.08 4.02
C LEU A 9 3.36 -10.37 4.53
N THR A 10 2.56 -10.96 5.40
CA THR A 10 1.27 -10.38 5.81
C THR A 10 1.42 -8.96 6.37
N LEU A 11 2.28 -8.78 7.38
CA LEU A 11 2.58 -7.46 7.93
C LEU A 11 3.51 -6.64 7.02
N ALA A 12 4.47 -7.29 6.37
CA ALA A 12 5.39 -6.61 5.47
C ALA A 12 4.65 -5.96 4.29
N THR A 13 3.67 -6.66 3.71
CA THR A 13 2.82 -6.09 2.65
C THR A 13 2.04 -4.86 3.15
N ALA A 14 1.46 -4.91 4.35
CA ALA A 14 0.75 -3.76 4.90
C ALA A 14 1.67 -2.55 5.09
N LEU A 15 2.86 -2.78 5.64
CA LEU A 15 3.86 -1.73 5.87
C LEU A 15 4.40 -1.14 4.56
N ARG A 16 4.79 -1.99 3.56
CA ARG A 16 5.36 -1.49 2.30
C ARG A 16 4.32 -0.73 1.48
N THR A 17 3.06 -1.20 1.47
CA THR A 17 1.97 -0.51 0.77
C THR A 17 1.76 0.90 1.33
N ALA A 18 1.70 1.04 2.66
CA ALA A 18 1.57 2.34 3.30
C ALA A 18 2.81 3.23 3.07
N ALA A 19 4.00 2.65 3.08
CA ALA A 19 5.24 3.37 2.79
C ALA A 19 5.28 3.88 1.34
N THR A 20 4.85 3.07 0.38
CA THR A 20 4.76 3.47 -1.04
C THR A 20 3.75 4.61 -1.23
N SER A 21 2.54 4.51 -0.63
CA SER A 21 1.54 5.59 -0.65
C SER A 21 2.12 6.89 -0.06
N ALA A 22 2.82 6.82 1.08
CA ALA A 22 3.45 7.99 1.69
C ALA A 22 4.59 8.56 0.83
N LEU A 23 5.39 7.71 0.18
CA LEU A 23 6.44 8.12 -0.75
C LEU A 23 5.85 8.85 -1.98
N ALA A 24 4.79 8.30 -2.56
CA ALA A 24 4.06 8.92 -3.66
C ALA A 24 3.49 10.29 -3.25
N ALA A 25 2.78 10.35 -2.13
CA ALA A 25 2.22 11.59 -1.62
C ALA A 25 3.29 12.66 -1.31
N ARG A 26 4.46 12.27 -0.81
CA ARG A 26 5.58 13.20 -0.61
C ARG A 26 6.06 13.87 -1.90
N ARG A 27 5.92 13.21 -3.05
CA ARG A 27 6.32 13.70 -4.36
C ARG A 27 5.20 14.40 -5.13
N LEU A 28 3.95 14.03 -4.85
CA LEU A 28 2.81 14.36 -5.67
C LEU A 28 1.78 15.24 -4.95
N ALA A 29 1.70 15.23 -3.62
CA ALA A 29 0.82 16.11 -2.88
C ALA A 29 1.37 17.55 -2.83
N ARG A 30 0.50 18.52 -2.52
CA ARG A 30 0.91 19.90 -2.24
C ARG A 30 1.81 19.93 -1.00
N GLN A 31 2.67 20.94 -0.91
CA GLN A 31 3.43 21.17 0.30
C GLN A 31 2.48 21.58 1.45
N GLY A 32 2.80 21.12 2.66
CA GLY A 32 2.06 21.50 3.86
C GLY A 32 0.68 20.84 4.02
N CYS A 33 0.41 19.73 3.33
CA CYS A 33 -0.80 18.95 3.56
C CYS A 33 -0.89 18.49 5.02
N ARG A 34 -2.06 18.73 5.66
CA ARG A 34 -2.30 18.42 7.07
C ARG A 34 -3.54 17.55 7.31
N SER A 35 -4.38 17.38 6.32
CA SER A 35 -5.65 16.66 6.43
C SER A 35 -5.72 15.51 5.43
N MET A 36 -6.07 14.34 5.93
CA MET A 36 -6.25 13.13 5.11
C MET A 36 -7.65 12.56 5.33
N ALA A 37 -8.34 12.26 4.22
CA ALA A 37 -9.51 11.39 4.20
C ALA A 37 -9.07 9.95 3.95
N LEU A 38 -9.56 9.02 4.75
CA LEU A 38 -9.33 7.60 4.61
C LEU A 38 -10.67 6.90 4.38
N ILE A 39 -10.84 6.34 3.19
CA ILE A 39 -12.06 5.65 2.77
C ILE A 39 -11.79 4.14 2.77
N GLY A 40 -12.43 3.47 3.73
CA GLY A 40 -12.16 2.08 4.07
C GLY A 40 -11.40 1.96 5.39
N ALA A 41 -11.92 1.13 6.30
CA ALA A 41 -11.36 0.87 7.63
C ALA A 41 -10.92 -0.61 7.78
N GLY A 42 -10.50 -1.22 6.66
CA GLY A 42 -10.00 -2.60 6.57
C GLY A 42 -8.58 -2.76 7.12
N SER A 43 -7.92 -3.87 6.76
CA SER A 43 -6.60 -4.26 7.29
C SER A 43 -5.45 -3.32 6.93
N GLN A 44 -5.58 -2.52 5.86
CA GLN A 44 -4.57 -1.55 5.45
C GLN A 44 -4.70 -0.18 6.15
N SER A 45 -5.85 0.10 6.74
CA SER A 45 -6.22 1.46 7.16
C SER A 45 -5.33 2.02 8.27
N GLU A 46 -4.97 1.22 9.27
CA GLU A 46 -4.07 1.63 10.35
C GLU A 46 -2.69 2.01 9.80
N PHE A 47 -2.14 1.18 8.92
CA PHE A 47 -0.81 1.39 8.34
C PHE A 47 -0.77 2.65 7.48
N GLN A 48 -1.80 2.89 6.67
CA GLN A 48 -1.95 4.11 5.90
C GLN A 48 -2.01 5.34 6.83
N ALA A 49 -2.89 5.33 7.82
CA ALA A 49 -3.03 6.44 8.78
C ALA A 49 -1.72 6.74 9.52
N LEU A 50 -1.02 5.70 10.00
CA LEU A 50 0.26 5.84 10.71
C LEU A 50 1.37 6.37 9.78
N ALA A 51 1.49 5.84 8.56
CA ALA A 51 2.50 6.31 7.61
C ALA A 51 2.33 7.79 7.28
N PHE A 52 1.10 8.23 6.99
CA PHE A 52 0.83 9.63 6.68
C PHE A 52 1.02 10.56 7.88
N THR A 53 0.65 10.10 9.07
CA THR A 53 0.85 10.87 10.30
C THR A 53 2.34 11.04 10.63
N HIS A 54 3.11 9.96 10.59
CA HIS A 54 4.52 10.00 11.02
C HIS A 54 5.47 10.49 9.93
N LEU A 55 5.22 10.17 8.67
CA LEU A 55 6.14 10.48 7.58
C LEU A 55 5.83 11.79 6.85
N LEU A 56 4.58 12.23 6.86
CA LEU A 56 4.12 13.43 6.15
C LEU A 56 3.57 14.52 7.06
N GLY A 57 3.43 14.26 8.36
CA GLY A 57 2.94 15.22 9.33
C GLY A 57 1.44 15.53 9.19
N VAL A 58 0.64 14.57 8.70
CA VAL A 58 -0.81 14.70 8.70
C VAL A 58 -1.30 14.82 10.13
N GLU A 59 -2.12 15.83 10.40
CA GLU A 59 -2.62 16.19 11.73
C GLU A 59 -4.08 15.78 11.93
N ARG A 60 -4.87 15.74 10.86
CA ARG A 60 -6.31 15.45 10.90
C ARG A 60 -6.62 14.27 10.00
N LEU A 61 -7.24 13.25 10.59
CA LEU A 61 -7.72 12.06 9.92
C LEU A 61 -9.25 12.08 9.90
N ARG A 62 -9.84 12.03 8.71
CA ARG A 62 -11.28 11.92 8.49
C ARG A 62 -11.55 10.55 7.89
N ILE A 63 -12.20 9.68 8.65
CA ILE A 63 -12.38 8.27 8.27
C ILE A 63 -13.83 7.97 7.94
N PHE A 64 -14.03 7.16 6.92
CA PHE A 64 -15.35 6.65 6.55
C PHE A 64 -15.26 5.21 6.08
N ASP A 65 -16.12 4.38 6.60
CA ASP A 65 -16.44 3.03 6.13
C ASP A 65 -17.95 2.80 6.30
N ILE A 66 -18.52 1.93 5.48
CA ILE A 66 -19.90 1.47 5.61
C ILE A 66 -20.08 0.61 6.88
N ASP A 67 -19.00 0.01 7.38
CA ASP A 67 -18.96 -0.75 8.63
C ASP A 67 -18.48 0.14 9.79
N VAL A 68 -19.43 0.54 10.62
CA VAL A 68 -19.16 1.35 11.81
C VAL A 68 -18.24 0.63 12.81
N GLN A 69 -18.29 -0.70 12.89
CA GLN A 69 -17.42 -1.47 13.80
C GLN A 69 -15.97 -1.45 13.29
N ALA A 70 -15.76 -1.51 11.97
CA ALA A 70 -14.44 -1.36 11.40
C ALA A 70 -13.84 0.04 11.71
N MET A 71 -14.65 1.11 11.63
CA MET A 71 -14.19 2.45 12.03
C MET A 71 -13.82 2.54 13.50
N ARG A 72 -14.62 1.92 14.40
CA ARG A 72 -14.31 1.87 15.85
C ARG A 72 -12.99 1.14 16.10
N LYS A 73 -12.82 -0.04 15.50
CA LYS A 73 -11.56 -0.82 15.56
C LYS A 73 -10.36 0.05 15.12
N LEU A 74 -10.50 0.78 14.01
CA LEU A 74 -9.45 1.68 13.51
C LEU A 74 -9.11 2.79 14.51
N VAL A 75 -10.11 3.46 15.10
CA VAL A 75 -9.90 4.51 16.10
C VAL A 75 -9.19 3.95 17.34
N ASP A 76 -9.62 2.79 17.83
CA ASP A 76 -9.03 2.14 19.01
C ASP A 76 -7.56 1.76 18.74
N ASN A 77 -7.27 1.16 17.59
CA ASN A 77 -5.90 0.78 17.20
C ASN A 77 -4.99 2.00 17.03
N LEU A 78 -5.48 3.08 16.40
CA LEU A 78 -4.71 4.32 16.26
C LEU A 78 -4.47 4.99 17.62
N GLY A 79 -5.43 4.91 18.55
CA GLY A 79 -5.26 5.35 19.94
C GLY A 79 -4.15 4.60 20.65
N HIS A 80 -4.10 3.28 20.52
CA HIS A 80 -3.01 2.45 21.07
C HIS A 80 -1.65 2.77 20.43
N ALA A 81 -1.65 3.19 19.16
CA ALA A 81 -0.44 3.63 18.45
C ALA A 81 -0.04 5.09 18.75
N GLY A 82 -0.72 5.77 19.68
CA GLY A 82 -0.40 7.13 20.14
C GLY A 82 -1.01 8.26 19.30
N ILE A 83 -1.96 7.98 18.41
CA ILE A 83 -2.70 9.02 17.70
C ILE A 83 -3.84 9.53 18.61
N ALA A 84 -3.78 10.79 18.98
CA ALA A 84 -4.80 11.38 19.85
C ALA A 84 -6.19 11.40 19.17
N ALA A 85 -7.23 11.01 19.93
CA ALA A 85 -8.60 10.91 19.41
C ALA A 85 -9.13 12.20 18.78
N GLN A 86 -8.69 13.37 19.27
CA GLN A 86 -9.07 14.69 18.72
C GLN A 86 -8.60 14.91 17.28
N ARG A 87 -7.65 14.11 16.82
CA ARG A 87 -7.13 14.14 15.44
C ARG A 87 -7.97 13.31 14.48
N ILE A 88 -8.90 12.50 15.00
CA ILE A 88 -9.67 11.53 14.23
C ILE A 88 -11.14 11.94 14.22
N THR A 89 -11.73 12.02 13.04
CA THR A 89 -13.16 12.27 12.85
C THR A 89 -13.78 11.09 12.11
N CYS A 90 -14.68 10.34 12.75
CA CYS A 90 -15.52 9.36 12.08
C CYS A 90 -16.63 10.09 11.33
N CYS A 91 -16.66 9.93 10.01
CA CYS A 91 -17.61 10.56 9.13
C CYS A 91 -18.79 9.64 8.84
N THR A 92 -19.94 10.22 8.46
CA THR A 92 -21.16 9.48 8.11
C THR A 92 -21.30 9.20 6.61
N SER A 93 -20.41 9.80 5.80
CA SER A 93 -20.34 9.58 4.36
C SER A 93 -18.92 9.85 3.84
N SER A 94 -18.62 9.32 2.64
CA SER A 94 -17.37 9.65 1.94
C SER A 94 -17.29 11.14 1.61
N ALA A 95 -18.38 11.77 1.19
CA ALA A 95 -18.45 13.21 0.93
C ALA A 95 -18.02 14.02 2.16
N GLN A 96 -18.57 13.68 3.33
CA GLN A 96 -18.17 14.32 4.58
C GLN A 96 -16.68 14.07 4.89
N ALA A 97 -16.16 12.88 4.61
CA ALA A 97 -14.73 12.61 4.85
C ALA A 97 -13.83 13.45 3.95
N LEU A 98 -14.23 13.70 2.71
CA LEU A 98 -13.47 14.49 1.74
C LEU A 98 -13.49 16.00 2.00
N GLU A 99 -14.42 16.52 2.83
CA GLU A 99 -14.49 17.94 3.14
C GLU A 99 -13.18 18.48 3.75
N GLY A 100 -12.48 19.34 3.02
CA GLY A 100 -11.23 19.94 3.48
C GLY A 100 -10.05 18.98 3.57
N ALA A 101 -10.14 17.79 2.97
CA ALA A 101 -9.02 16.87 2.87
C ALA A 101 -8.02 17.34 1.80
N ASP A 102 -6.74 17.35 2.16
CA ASP A 102 -5.63 17.59 1.24
C ASP A 102 -5.26 16.31 0.50
N ILE A 103 -5.36 15.19 1.19
CA ILE A 103 -5.03 13.85 0.72
C ILE A 103 -6.24 12.94 0.91
N VAL A 104 -6.54 12.12 -0.08
CA VAL A 104 -7.57 11.08 -0.02
C VAL A 104 -6.90 9.73 -0.27
N THR A 105 -7.18 8.75 0.57
CA THR A 105 -6.73 7.38 0.34
C THR A 105 -7.93 6.44 0.35
N THR A 106 -8.12 5.67 -0.73
CA THR A 106 -9.15 4.64 -0.83
C THR A 106 -8.51 3.27 -0.67
N VAL A 107 -9.02 2.48 0.28
CA VAL A 107 -8.47 1.16 0.67
C VAL A 107 -9.60 0.16 0.99
N THR A 108 -10.68 0.17 0.20
CA THR A 108 -11.81 -0.72 0.46
C THR A 108 -11.58 -2.12 -0.11
N ALA A 109 -12.32 -3.10 0.42
CA ALA A 109 -12.21 -4.51 0.01
C ALA A 109 -13.36 -4.95 -0.92
N ALA A 110 -14.10 -4.03 -1.52
CA ALA A 110 -15.18 -4.37 -2.44
C ALA A 110 -14.64 -5.04 -3.70
N LYS A 111 -14.83 -6.35 -3.84
CA LYS A 111 -14.33 -7.15 -4.99
C LYS A 111 -15.20 -6.94 -6.24
N ARG A 112 -15.44 -5.69 -6.63
CA ARG A 112 -16.25 -5.31 -7.79
C ARG A 112 -15.90 -3.91 -8.23
N ARG A 113 -16.38 -3.50 -9.41
CA ARG A 113 -16.38 -2.09 -9.79
C ARG A 113 -17.31 -1.34 -8.87
N ALA A 114 -16.78 -0.40 -8.11
CA ALA A 114 -17.52 0.46 -7.20
C ALA A 114 -17.00 1.90 -7.32
N CYS A 115 -17.82 2.88 -6.99
CA CYS A 115 -17.37 4.25 -6.77
C CYS A 115 -17.55 4.53 -5.28
N VAL A 116 -16.45 4.59 -4.54
CA VAL A 116 -16.48 4.83 -3.09
C VAL A 116 -16.46 6.31 -2.73
N ILE A 117 -16.13 7.16 -3.72
CA ILE A 117 -16.19 8.63 -3.63
C ILE A 117 -16.85 9.18 -4.90
N ALA A 118 -17.46 10.34 -4.82
CA ALA A 118 -17.99 11.03 -5.99
C ALA A 118 -16.95 12.02 -6.56
N ASP A 119 -16.93 12.19 -7.89
CA ASP A 119 -16.03 13.14 -8.54
C ASP A 119 -16.22 14.57 -8.04
N ALA A 120 -17.49 14.97 -7.83
CA ALA A 120 -17.85 16.30 -7.36
C ALA A 120 -17.31 16.66 -5.96
N ASP A 121 -16.99 15.65 -5.14
CA ASP A 121 -16.47 15.85 -3.78
C ASP A 121 -14.95 16.08 -3.76
N VAL A 122 -14.25 15.79 -4.87
CA VAL A 122 -12.81 15.96 -4.98
C VAL A 122 -12.46 17.37 -5.45
N ARG A 123 -11.81 18.13 -4.59
CA ARG A 123 -11.43 19.52 -4.83
C ARG A 123 -10.15 19.65 -5.66
N PRO A 124 -9.98 20.76 -6.40
CA PRO A 124 -8.69 21.10 -6.98
C PRO A 124 -7.56 21.06 -5.93
N GLY A 125 -6.41 20.53 -6.32
CA GLY A 125 -5.24 20.42 -5.46
C GLY A 125 -5.20 19.17 -4.58
N THR A 126 -6.23 18.35 -4.56
CA THR A 126 -6.23 17.08 -3.82
C THR A 126 -5.19 16.11 -4.40
N HIS A 127 -4.54 15.36 -3.53
CA HIS A 127 -3.77 14.16 -3.89
C HIS A 127 -4.56 12.93 -3.50
N ILE A 128 -4.63 11.93 -4.40
CA ILE A 128 -5.39 10.70 -4.19
C ILE A 128 -4.44 9.51 -4.26
N ASN A 129 -4.50 8.61 -3.28
CA ASN A 129 -3.93 7.29 -3.34
C ASN A 129 -5.06 6.29 -3.54
N ALA A 130 -5.16 5.70 -4.71
CA ALA A 130 -6.09 4.62 -5.02
C ALA A 130 -5.38 3.29 -4.75
N VAL A 131 -5.63 2.71 -3.58
CA VAL A 131 -4.93 1.51 -3.10
C VAL A 131 -5.85 0.28 -3.11
N GLY A 132 -7.15 0.48 -3.23
CA GLY A 132 -8.11 -0.59 -3.17
C GLY A 132 -8.32 -1.35 -4.48
N GLY A 133 -7.95 -0.78 -5.63
CA GLY A 133 -7.94 -1.46 -6.93
C GLY A 133 -6.70 -2.35 -7.04
N ASP A 134 -6.84 -3.67 -6.90
CA ASP A 134 -5.73 -4.62 -6.81
C ASP A 134 -5.95 -5.90 -7.62
N CYS A 135 -6.96 -5.93 -8.48
CA CYS A 135 -7.23 -7.05 -9.37
C CYS A 135 -8.13 -6.66 -10.54
N PRO A 136 -8.15 -7.48 -11.62
CA PRO A 136 -9.04 -7.25 -12.75
C PRO A 136 -10.51 -7.16 -12.32
N GLY A 137 -11.20 -6.10 -12.81
CA GLY A 137 -12.61 -5.87 -12.53
C GLY A 137 -12.92 -5.17 -11.20
N LYS A 138 -11.92 -4.83 -10.39
CA LYS A 138 -12.06 -4.05 -9.16
C LYS A 138 -11.57 -2.63 -9.36
N THR A 139 -12.43 -1.65 -9.11
CA THR A 139 -12.12 -0.22 -9.14
C THR A 139 -12.88 0.50 -8.03
N GLU A 140 -12.39 1.63 -7.57
CA GLU A 140 -12.97 2.41 -6.47
C GLU A 140 -13.34 3.85 -6.88
N LEU A 141 -12.81 4.34 -8.00
CA LEU A 141 -12.94 5.73 -8.41
C LEU A 141 -13.85 5.89 -9.64
N PRO A 142 -14.60 7.00 -9.73
CA PRO A 142 -15.36 7.32 -10.94
C PRO A 142 -14.40 7.68 -12.09
N VAL A 143 -14.75 7.26 -13.30
CA VAL A 143 -13.93 7.51 -14.50
C VAL A 143 -13.76 9.00 -14.82
N GLU A 144 -14.72 9.84 -14.45
CA GLU A 144 -14.68 11.29 -14.59
C GLU A 144 -13.51 11.88 -13.81
N LEU A 145 -13.27 11.39 -12.60
CA LEU A 145 -12.14 11.79 -11.77
C LEU A 145 -10.81 11.41 -12.42
N LEU A 146 -10.71 10.20 -12.98
CA LEU A 146 -9.51 9.73 -13.66
C LEU A 146 -9.16 10.61 -14.87
N ARG A 147 -10.16 11.08 -15.60
CA ARG A 147 -9.97 11.93 -16.81
C ARG A 147 -9.45 13.33 -16.48
N ARG A 148 -9.69 13.85 -15.28
CA ARG A 148 -9.23 15.18 -14.87
C ARG A 148 -8.05 15.17 -13.92
N ALA A 149 -7.64 13.99 -13.44
CA ALA A 149 -6.47 13.82 -12.59
C ALA A 149 -5.22 13.56 -13.44
N ARG A 150 -4.09 14.02 -12.97
CA ARG A 150 -2.81 13.54 -13.47
C ARG A 150 -2.44 12.23 -12.78
N ILE A 151 -2.28 11.17 -13.54
CA ILE A 151 -2.16 9.80 -13.03
C ILE A 151 -0.70 9.38 -12.96
N PHE A 152 -0.35 8.82 -11.82
CA PHE A 152 0.95 8.20 -11.52
C PHE A 152 0.73 6.75 -11.10
N VAL A 153 1.67 5.88 -11.43
CA VAL A 153 1.57 4.43 -11.20
C VAL A 153 2.91 3.87 -10.73
N GLU A 154 2.93 2.67 -10.17
CA GLU A 154 4.18 1.94 -9.93
C GLU A 154 4.74 1.35 -11.21
N PHE A 155 3.93 0.55 -11.91
CA PHE A 155 4.32 -0.18 -13.11
C PHE A 155 3.15 -0.23 -14.10
N THR A 156 3.25 0.50 -15.18
CA THR A 156 2.17 0.73 -16.16
C THR A 156 1.52 -0.54 -16.69
N PRO A 157 2.29 -1.58 -17.12
CA PRO A 157 1.67 -2.80 -17.67
C PRO A 157 0.74 -3.51 -16.68
N GLN A 158 1.09 -3.56 -15.40
CA GLN A 158 0.28 -4.21 -14.36
C GLN A 158 -0.91 -3.33 -13.97
N THR A 159 -0.70 -2.04 -13.74
CA THR A 159 -1.77 -1.13 -13.33
C THR A 159 -2.89 -1.03 -14.37
N ARG A 160 -2.57 -1.16 -15.66
CA ARG A 160 -3.60 -1.22 -16.73
C ARG A 160 -4.51 -2.42 -16.65
N VAL A 161 -4.07 -3.50 -16.00
CA VAL A 161 -4.84 -4.75 -15.85
C VAL A 161 -5.58 -4.80 -14.52
N GLU A 162 -4.99 -4.25 -13.46
CA GLU A 162 -5.44 -4.46 -12.09
C GLU A 162 -5.89 -3.17 -11.37
N GLY A 163 -5.42 -1.99 -11.81
CA GLY A 163 -5.68 -0.70 -11.16
C GLY A 163 -6.90 0.05 -11.71
N GLU A 164 -7.04 1.30 -11.30
CA GLU A 164 -8.07 2.22 -11.79
C GLU A 164 -7.94 2.46 -13.30
N LEU A 165 -6.72 2.32 -13.86
CA LEU A 165 -6.44 2.47 -15.29
C LEU A 165 -7.23 1.51 -16.19
N GLN A 166 -7.80 0.42 -15.65
CA GLN A 166 -8.70 -0.47 -16.38
C GLN A 166 -9.89 0.27 -17.01
N GLN A 167 -10.24 1.43 -16.48
CA GLN A 167 -11.39 2.24 -16.90
C GLN A 167 -11.05 3.20 -18.04
N LEU A 168 -9.78 3.34 -18.38
CA LEU A 168 -9.30 4.31 -19.37
C LEU A 168 -8.80 3.61 -20.64
N PRO A 169 -8.76 4.33 -21.79
CA PRO A 169 -8.12 3.85 -22.99
C PRO A 169 -6.66 3.42 -22.78
N ALA A 170 -6.20 2.46 -23.57
CA ALA A 170 -4.84 1.91 -23.43
C ALA A 170 -3.72 2.95 -23.64
N ASP A 171 -4.00 4.02 -24.35
CA ASP A 171 -3.08 5.14 -24.64
C ASP A 171 -3.23 6.32 -23.67
N ALA A 172 -4.09 6.20 -22.63
CA ALA A 172 -4.23 7.25 -21.63
C ALA A 172 -2.87 7.58 -20.99
N PRO A 173 -2.49 8.88 -20.89
CA PRO A 173 -1.17 9.27 -20.40
C PRO A 173 -1.03 8.98 -18.92
N VAL A 174 0.07 8.34 -18.55
CA VAL A 174 0.45 8.05 -17.17
C VAL A 174 1.94 8.29 -16.97
N THR A 175 2.36 8.51 -15.73
CA THR A 175 3.77 8.67 -15.37
C THR A 175 4.11 7.61 -14.31
N GLU A 176 5.19 6.87 -14.50
CA GLU A 176 5.65 5.96 -13.47
C GLU A 176 6.38 6.71 -12.35
N LEU A 177 6.06 6.38 -11.10
CA LEU A 177 6.54 7.11 -9.92
C LEU A 177 8.08 7.13 -9.83
N TRP A 178 8.75 6.06 -10.28
CA TRP A 178 10.21 6.02 -10.29
C TRP A 178 10.84 7.09 -11.17
N GLN A 179 10.16 7.52 -12.26
CA GLN A 179 10.63 8.62 -13.11
C GLN A 179 10.61 9.96 -12.35
N VAL A 180 9.57 10.18 -11.54
CA VAL A 180 9.47 11.36 -10.68
C VAL A 180 10.53 11.35 -9.58
N ILE A 181 10.75 10.18 -8.95
CA ILE A 181 11.76 10.01 -7.90
C ILE A 181 13.16 10.33 -8.43
N ASN A 182 13.47 9.91 -9.66
CA ASN A 182 14.77 10.12 -10.29
C ASN A 182 14.89 11.47 -11.04
N GLY A 183 13.86 12.33 -11.00
CA GLY A 183 13.87 13.63 -11.69
C GLY A 183 13.76 13.56 -13.20
N LEU A 184 13.35 12.43 -13.76
CA LEU A 184 13.17 12.22 -15.20
C LEU A 184 11.80 12.69 -15.70
N ALA A 185 10.83 12.80 -14.80
CA ALA A 185 9.52 13.36 -15.07
C ALA A 185 9.11 14.30 -13.95
N PRO A 186 8.34 15.35 -14.24
CA PRO A 186 7.82 16.23 -13.19
C PRO A 186 6.74 15.52 -12.37
N GLY A 187 6.70 15.76 -11.06
CA GLY A 187 5.59 15.43 -10.19
C GLY A 187 4.41 16.36 -10.40
N ARG A 188 3.81 16.87 -9.31
CA ARG A 188 2.75 17.89 -9.36
C ARG A 188 3.22 19.13 -10.11
N GLY A 189 2.40 19.61 -11.07
CA GLY A 189 2.71 20.77 -11.89
C GLY A 189 2.28 22.10 -11.25
N HIS A 190 1.15 22.12 -10.53
CA HIS A 190 0.62 23.33 -9.88
C HIS A 190 -0.34 22.95 -8.74
N ASP A 191 -0.62 23.94 -7.85
CA ASP A 191 -1.36 23.69 -6.61
C ASP A 191 -2.84 23.29 -6.80
N THR A 192 -3.44 23.62 -7.91
CA THR A 192 -4.83 23.23 -8.22
C THR A 192 -4.93 21.92 -8.99
N GLU A 193 -3.82 21.34 -9.43
CA GLU A 193 -3.81 20.04 -10.09
C GLU A 193 -4.28 18.94 -9.14
N ILE A 194 -5.13 18.04 -9.62
CA ILE A 194 -5.44 16.80 -8.92
C ILE A 194 -4.42 15.76 -9.36
N THR A 195 -3.71 15.18 -8.40
CA THR A 195 -2.77 14.08 -8.65
C THR A 195 -3.35 12.79 -8.10
N LEU A 196 -3.25 11.73 -8.85
CA LEU A 196 -3.72 10.40 -8.48
C LEU A 196 -2.57 9.41 -8.60
N PHE A 197 -2.32 8.67 -7.54
CA PHE A 197 -1.43 7.54 -7.52
C PHE A 197 -2.26 6.26 -7.51
N ASP A 198 -2.28 5.55 -8.64
CA ASP A 198 -3.00 4.29 -8.82
C ASP A 198 -2.06 3.14 -8.44
N SER A 199 -2.24 2.68 -7.20
CA SER A 199 -1.32 1.78 -6.50
C SER A 199 -1.89 0.36 -6.45
N VAL A 200 -1.36 -0.51 -7.29
CA VAL A 200 -1.68 -1.95 -7.28
C VAL A 200 -0.60 -2.78 -6.57
N GLY A 201 0.57 -2.17 -6.35
CA GLY A 201 1.76 -2.83 -5.84
C GLY A 201 2.44 -3.73 -6.89
N PHE A 202 3.71 -4.02 -6.73
CA PHE A 202 4.43 -4.94 -7.61
C PHE A 202 5.65 -5.55 -6.90
N ALA A 203 6.17 -6.64 -7.46
CA ALA A 203 7.18 -7.50 -6.82
C ALA A 203 8.47 -6.79 -6.38
N LEU A 204 8.86 -5.66 -7.00
CA LEU A 204 10.05 -4.91 -6.59
C LEU A 204 9.87 -4.20 -5.23
N GLU A 205 8.64 -3.85 -4.87
CA GLU A 205 8.34 -3.27 -3.56
C GLU A 205 8.47 -4.33 -2.46
N ASP A 206 7.93 -5.54 -2.71
CA ASP A 206 8.08 -6.66 -1.79
C ASP A 206 9.55 -7.06 -1.65
N TYR A 207 10.29 -7.09 -2.75
CA TYR A 207 11.73 -7.34 -2.73
C TYR A 207 12.50 -6.29 -1.91
N SER A 208 12.15 -5.02 -2.05
CA SER A 208 12.75 -3.94 -1.28
C SER A 208 12.45 -4.07 0.21
N ALA A 209 11.21 -4.40 0.57
CA ALA A 209 10.79 -4.66 1.94
C ALA A 209 11.54 -5.88 2.53
N LEU A 210 11.63 -6.98 1.79
CA LEU A 210 12.36 -8.17 2.22
C LEU A 210 13.86 -7.90 2.42
N ARG A 211 14.48 -7.11 1.55
CA ARG A 211 15.87 -6.71 1.75
C ARG A 211 16.07 -5.92 3.05
N PHE A 212 15.17 -4.98 3.32
CA PHE A 212 15.20 -4.22 4.57
C PHE A 212 15.01 -5.13 5.78
N MET A 213 13.99 -6.03 5.74
CA MET A 213 13.72 -6.98 6.82
C MET A 213 14.90 -7.93 7.06
N HIS A 214 15.55 -8.43 6.00
CA HIS A 214 16.72 -9.28 6.11
C HIS A 214 17.88 -8.56 6.79
N ALA A 215 18.20 -7.33 6.37
CA ALA A 215 19.24 -6.53 7.00
C ALA A 215 18.94 -6.25 8.49
N LEU A 216 17.70 -5.95 8.81
CA LEU A 216 17.23 -5.72 10.18
C LEU A 216 17.34 -6.99 11.04
N ALA A 217 16.92 -8.14 10.51
CA ALA A 217 17.02 -9.44 11.18
C ALA A 217 18.47 -9.80 11.52
N ILE A 218 19.40 -9.60 10.58
CA ILE A 218 20.83 -9.80 10.82
C ILE A 218 21.34 -8.86 11.92
N ALA A 219 21.01 -7.57 11.82
CA ALA A 219 21.50 -6.56 12.78
C ALA A 219 21.00 -6.80 14.21
N GLN A 220 19.81 -7.39 14.35
CA GLN A 220 19.19 -7.68 15.64
C GLN A 220 19.38 -9.14 16.11
N GLY A 221 20.06 -9.98 15.35
CA GLY A 221 20.25 -11.40 15.66
C GLY A 221 18.93 -12.19 15.67
N MET A 222 17.95 -11.79 14.87
CA MET A 222 16.62 -12.41 14.78
C MET A 222 16.58 -13.48 13.68
N GLY A 223 15.75 -14.50 13.90
CA GLY A 223 15.53 -15.57 12.93
C GLY A 223 16.29 -16.85 13.27
N THR A 224 16.04 -17.87 12.45
CA THR A 224 16.67 -19.19 12.58
C THR A 224 17.33 -19.56 11.25
N THR A 225 18.58 -19.99 11.27
CA THR A 225 19.26 -20.50 10.09
C THR A 225 18.80 -21.93 9.80
N VAL A 226 18.29 -22.15 8.58
CA VAL A 226 17.86 -23.47 8.12
C VAL A 226 18.72 -23.90 6.94
N SER A 227 19.28 -25.10 6.98
CA SER A 227 19.98 -25.69 5.85
C SER A 227 18.95 -26.20 4.84
N LEU A 228 18.77 -25.49 3.73
CA LEU A 228 17.84 -25.87 2.65
C LEU A 228 18.50 -26.77 1.59
N ILE A 229 19.82 -26.82 1.57
CA ILE A 229 20.58 -27.63 0.61
C ILE A 229 21.11 -28.84 1.36
N PRO A 230 20.80 -30.06 0.92
CA PRO A 230 21.33 -31.25 1.56
C PRO A 230 22.87 -31.30 1.38
N ASP A 231 23.59 -31.52 2.46
CA ASP A 231 25.01 -31.84 2.43
C ASP A 231 25.14 -33.33 2.11
N LEU A 232 25.49 -33.63 0.85
CA LEU A 232 25.59 -34.99 0.36
C LEU A 232 27.04 -35.48 0.52
N ALA A 233 27.23 -36.57 1.29
CA ALA A 233 28.52 -37.17 1.45
C ALA A 233 29.12 -37.65 0.10
N ASP A 234 28.29 -38.03 -0.85
CA ASP A 234 28.67 -38.37 -2.23
C ASP A 234 27.65 -37.70 -3.20
N PRO A 235 28.04 -36.61 -3.88
CA PRO A 235 27.16 -35.93 -4.85
C PRO A 235 26.77 -36.80 -6.06
N LYS A 236 27.50 -37.90 -6.33
CA LYS A 236 27.18 -38.84 -7.40
C LYS A 236 26.14 -39.89 -6.99
N ASN A 237 25.85 -39.99 -5.69
CA ASN A 237 24.91 -40.95 -5.14
C ASN A 237 23.67 -40.27 -4.55
N LEU A 238 22.92 -39.55 -5.38
CA LEU A 238 21.70 -38.90 -4.96
C LEU A 238 20.67 -39.88 -4.41
N PHE A 239 20.66 -41.11 -4.90
CA PHE A 239 19.73 -42.17 -4.45
C PHE A 239 19.95 -42.52 -2.96
N ALA A 240 21.12 -42.30 -2.41
CA ALA A 240 21.36 -42.50 -0.98
C ALA A 240 20.48 -41.58 -0.09
N ALA A 241 20.08 -40.43 -0.57
CA ALA A 241 19.18 -39.52 0.15
C ALA A 241 17.77 -40.07 0.33
N LEU A 242 17.35 -41.07 -0.46
CA LEU A 242 16.07 -41.75 -0.34
C LEU A 242 16.07 -42.90 0.67
N ARG A 243 17.24 -43.29 1.16
CA ARG A 243 17.32 -44.32 2.19
C ARG A 243 16.84 -43.75 3.53
N PRO A 244 15.96 -44.46 4.26
CA PRO A 244 15.56 -44.02 5.58
C PRO A 244 16.79 -43.86 6.45
N GLN A 245 17.15 -42.65 6.78
CA GLN A 245 18.07 -42.41 7.88
C GLN A 245 17.31 -42.79 9.15
N ALA A 246 17.95 -43.58 10.04
CA ALA A 246 17.38 -43.90 11.34
C ALA A 246 17.05 -42.55 12.03
N SER A 247 15.77 -42.21 12.05
CA SER A 247 15.31 -40.91 12.42
C SER A 247 15.45 -40.69 13.92
N THR A 248 16.28 -39.76 14.30
CA THR A 248 16.13 -39.02 15.55
C THR A 248 15.23 -37.80 15.32
N LEU A 249 14.02 -37.99 14.80
CA LEU A 249 12.97 -37.01 14.92
C LEU A 249 12.48 -36.99 16.37
N ARG A 250 13.11 -36.17 17.22
CA ARG A 250 12.45 -35.72 18.45
C ARG A 250 11.40 -34.69 18.05
N LEU A 251 10.14 -35.13 17.98
CA LEU A 251 9.01 -34.22 18.08
C LEU A 251 9.10 -33.54 19.46
N VAL A 252 9.41 -32.28 19.46
CA VAL A 252 9.22 -31.43 20.65
C VAL A 252 7.74 -31.06 20.62
N ALA A 253 6.97 -31.60 21.58
CA ALA A 253 5.58 -31.27 21.85
C ALA A 253 5.48 -29.85 22.44
#